data_1330a0de0a633e7ce113d7a1fc922860
#
_entry.id   1330a0de0a633e7ce113d7a1fc922860
#
_cell.length_a   1.000
_cell.length_b   1.000
_cell.length_c   1.000
_cell.angle_alpha   90.00
_cell.angle_beta   90.00
_cell.angle_gamma   90.00
#
_symmetry.space_group_name_H-M   'P 1'
#
loop_
_entity.id
_entity.type
_entity.pdbx_description
1 polymer ?
#
loop_
_entity_poly.entity_id
_entity_poly.type
_entity_poly.pdbx_seq_one_letter_code
_entity_poly.pdbx_strand_id
1 'polypeptide(L)'
;MKILLRLGAAVLIAAVVFATLGPPRYRPHSPLGQDGEHALAFVLVGLAVGLAFPRRKLLVAAVSVALIGLLEIMQLWAPGRHARLEDFVVDAVTACVGLVGAAVLGWLAARWRGSASQ
;
A
#
# COMPACT_ATOMS: atom_id res chain seq x y z
N MET A 1 -6.96 16.11 10.79
CA MET A 1 -5.80 15.31 10.35
C MET A 1 -6.17 13.85 9.97
N LYS A 2 -6.90 13.12 10.82
CA LYS A 2 -7.29 11.71 10.49
C LYS A 2 -8.12 11.56 9.20
N ILE A 3 -9.03 12.49 8.94
CA ILE A 3 -9.84 12.49 7.72
C ILE A 3 -8.97 12.68 6.48
N LEU A 4 -8.02 13.62 6.53
CA LEU A 4 -7.09 13.87 5.42
C LEU A 4 -6.20 12.65 5.12
N LEU A 5 -5.71 11.97 6.17
CA LEU A 5 -4.95 10.73 6.02
C LEU A 5 -5.78 9.61 5.37
N ARG A 6 -7.05 9.48 5.77
CA ARG A 6 -7.97 8.48 5.18
C ARG A 6 -8.31 8.80 3.74
N LEU A 7 -8.57 10.06 3.41
CA LEU A 7 -8.80 10.49 2.03
C LEU A 7 -7.56 10.29 1.17
N GLY A 8 -6.38 10.65 1.66
CA GLY A 8 -5.12 10.40 0.98
C GLY A 8 -4.87 8.92 0.72
N ALA A 9 -5.10 8.06 1.71
CA ALA A 9 -5.01 6.61 1.56
C ALA A 9 -6.01 6.09 0.52
N ALA A 10 -7.26 6.56 0.54
CA ALA A 10 -8.29 6.16 -0.43
C ALA A 10 -7.92 6.55 -1.86
N VAL A 11 -7.42 7.78 -2.06
CA VAL A 11 -6.96 8.25 -3.39
C VAL A 11 -5.79 7.41 -3.89
N LEU A 12 -4.82 7.12 -3.02
CA LEU A 12 -3.66 6.31 -3.37
C LEU A 12 -4.06 4.87 -3.72
N ILE A 13 -4.97 4.26 -2.95
CA ILE A 13 -5.52 2.94 -3.25
C ILE A 13 -6.22 2.96 -4.61
N ALA A 14 -7.09 3.95 -4.87
CA ALA A 14 -7.78 4.07 -6.14
C ALA A 14 -6.81 4.21 -7.32
N ALA A 15 -5.73 4.99 -7.16
CA ALA A 15 -4.69 5.15 -8.17
C ALA A 15 -3.95 3.82 -8.44
N VAL A 16 -3.62 3.06 -7.41
CA VAL A 16 -2.96 1.76 -7.54
C VAL A 16 -3.89 0.73 -8.19
N VAL A 17 -5.17 0.68 -7.79
CA VAL A 17 -6.17 -0.20 -8.43
C VAL A 17 -6.30 0.12 -9.92
N PHE A 18 -6.39 1.41 -10.27
CA PHE A 18 -6.43 1.82 -11.68
C PHE A 18 -5.16 1.45 -12.44
N ALA A 19 -3.97 1.68 -11.87
CA ALA A 19 -2.70 1.30 -12.48
C ALA A 19 -2.57 -0.22 -12.66
N THR A 20 -3.14 -1.00 -11.74
CA THR A 20 -3.08 -2.46 -11.73
C THR A 20 -4.07 -3.08 -12.71
N LEU A 21 -5.31 -2.61 -12.75
CA LEU A 21 -6.39 -3.18 -13.55
C LEU A 21 -6.70 -2.40 -14.83
N GLY A 22 -6.29 -1.13 -14.91
CA GLY A 22 -6.55 -0.26 -16.05
C GLY A 22 -5.74 -0.64 -17.30
N PRO A 23 -6.05 -0.02 -18.45
CA PRO A 23 -5.35 -0.29 -19.70
C PRO A 23 -3.84 -0.04 -19.57
N PRO A 24 -2.98 -0.95 -20.12
CA PRO A 24 -1.51 -0.85 -20.00
C PRO A 24 -0.93 0.48 -20.51
N ARG A 25 -1.59 1.14 -21.47
CA ARG A 25 -1.17 2.43 -22.05
C ARG A 25 -1.15 3.59 -21.06
N TYR A 26 -1.89 3.50 -19.95
CA TYR A 26 -1.92 4.52 -18.89
C TYR A 26 -0.98 4.21 -17.73
N ARG A 27 -0.20 3.14 -17.82
CA ARG A 27 0.76 2.78 -16.77
C ARG A 27 1.93 3.76 -16.81
N PRO A 28 2.32 4.35 -15.67
CA PRO A 28 3.55 5.13 -15.58
C PRO A 28 4.76 4.27 -15.95
N HIS A 29 5.74 4.87 -16.58
CA HIS A 29 7.00 4.22 -16.89
C HIS A 29 8.12 5.00 -16.21
N SER A 30 8.87 4.33 -15.36
CA SER A 30 10.01 4.92 -14.66
C SER A 30 11.27 4.06 -14.83
N PRO A 31 12.47 4.60 -14.50
CA PRO A 31 13.72 3.83 -14.51
C PRO A 31 13.73 2.63 -13.55
N LEU A 32 12.78 2.57 -12.60
CA LEU A 32 12.66 1.48 -11.61
C LEU A 32 12.18 0.17 -12.22
N GLY A 33 11.60 0.23 -13.43
CA GLY A 33 10.94 -0.93 -14.04
C GLY A 33 9.61 -1.27 -13.36
N GLN A 34 8.88 -2.24 -13.93
CA GLN A 34 7.54 -2.61 -13.47
C GLN A 34 7.53 -3.09 -12.01
N ASP A 35 8.46 -3.97 -11.65
CA ASP A 35 8.52 -4.56 -10.31
C ASP A 35 8.87 -3.51 -9.25
N GLY A 36 9.80 -2.60 -9.57
CA GLY A 36 10.16 -1.50 -8.67
C GLY A 36 9.02 -0.49 -8.48
N GLU A 37 8.26 -0.18 -9.54
CA GLU A 37 7.08 0.69 -9.47
C GLU A 37 5.99 0.08 -8.60
N HIS A 38 5.70 -1.22 -8.74
CA HIS A 38 4.76 -1.95 -7.90
C HIS A 38 5.21 -1.96 -6.44
N ALA A 39 6.46 -2.34 -6.18
CA ALA A 39 7.02 -2.36 -4.83
C ALA A 39 6.87 -1.00 -4.14
N LEU A 40 7.26 0.09 -4.81
CA LEU A 40 7.13 1.44 -4.26
C LEU A 40 5.67 1.83 -4.01
N ALA A 41 4.78 1.56 -4.96
CA ALA A 41 3.36 1.87 -4.83
C ALA A 41 2.74 1.16 -3.62
N PHE A 42 3.02 -0.12 -3.41
CA PHE A 42 2.48 -0.88 -2.28
C PHE A 42 3.13 -0.54 -0.95
N VAL A 43 4.40 -0.15 -0.91
CA VAL A 43 5.01 0.45 0.31
C VAL A 43 4.27 1.72 0.69
N LEU A 44 4.00 2.62 -0.26
CA LEU A 44 3.28 3.87 -0.01
C LEU A 44 1.83 3.63 0.42
N VAL A 45 1.14 2.68 -0.19
CA VAL A 45 -0.22 2.26 0.24
C VAL A 45 -0.19 1.74 1.67
N GLY A 46 0.72 0.82 1.98
CA GLY A 46 0.87 0.27 3.33
C GLY A 46 1.15 1.35 4.37
N LEU A 47 2.06 2.27 4.05
CA LEU A 47 2.38 3.41 4.91
C LEU A 47 1.15 4.31 5.14
N ALA A 48 0.46 4.71 4.08
CA ALA A 48 -0.70 5.59 4.15
C ALA A 48 -1.86 4.96 4.95
N VAL A 49 -2.15 3.68 4.70
CA VAL A 49 -3.22 2.95 5.41
C VAL A 49 -2.84 2.72 6.88
N GLY A 50 -1.58 2.39 7.16
CA GLY A 50 -1.07 2.23 8.53
C GLY A 50 -1.18 3.52 9.34
N LEU A 51 -0.86 4.67 8.75
CA LEU A 51 -1.02 5.99 9.39
C LEU A 51 -2.51 6.38 9.56
N ALA A 52 -3.36 6.00 8.60
CA ALA A 52 -4.80 6.28 8.67
C ALA A 52 -5.53 5.48 9.76
N PHE A 53 -5.05 4.26 10.09
CA PHE A 53 -5.68 3.32 11.03
C PHE A 53 -4.71 2.75 12.08
N PRO A 54 -4.06 3.58 12.90
CA PRO A 54 -2.95 3.17 13.77
C PRO A 54 -3.35 2.18 14.89
N ARG A 55 -4.64 2.10 15.23
CA ARG A 55 -5.16 1.25 16.32
C ARG A 55 -5.50 -0.18 15.90
N ARG A 56 -5.61 -0.47 14.60
CA ARG A 56 -6.09 -1.76 14.07
C ARG A 56 -5.05 -2.44 13.17
N LYS A 57 -3.80 -2.43 13.59
CA LYS A 57 -2.64 -2.84 12.77
C LYS A 57 -2.79 -4.24 12.14
N LEU A 58 -3.16 -5.25 12.94
CA LEU A 58 -3.31 -6.63 12.44
C LEU A 58 -4.49 -6.78 11.48
N LEU A 59 -5.64 -6.16 11.81
CA LEU A 59 -6.80 -6.17 10.93
C LEU A 59 -6.48 -5.48 9.60
N VAL A 60 -5.82 -4.33 9.66
CA VAL A 60 -5.40 -3.58 8.47
C VAL A 60 -4.43 -4.39 7.61
N ALA A 61 -3.46 -5.06 8.24
CA ALA A 61 -2.53 -5.93 7.53
C ALA A 61 -3.27 -7.11 6.84
N ALA A 62 -4.14 -7.80 7.57
CA ALA A 62 -4.90 -8.92 7.02
C ALA A 62 -5.80 -8.50 5.85
N VAL A 63 -6.53 -7.39 6.00
CA VAL A 63 -7.40 -6.84 4.95
C VAL A 63 -6.56 -6.40 3.74
N SER A 64 -5.41 -5.73 3.95
CA SER A 64 -4.53 -5.31 2.87
C SER A 64 -4.03 -6.50 2.05
N VAL A 65 -3.53 -7.54 2.71
CA VAL A 65 -3.06 -8.76 2.03
C VAL A 65 -4.20 -9.45 1.27
N ALA A 66 -5.39 -9.54 1.86
CA ALA A 66 -6.56 -10.12 1.20
C ALA A 66 -6.98 -9.32 -0.04
N LEU A 67 -6.97 -7.98 0.02
CA LEU A 67 -7.30 -7.12 -1.11
C LEU A 67 -6.24 -7.18 -2.22
N ILE A 68 -4.96 -7.28 -1.86
CA ILE A 68 -3.87 -7.47 -2.84
C ILE A 68 -4.05 -8.81 -3.56
N GLY A 69 -4.36 -9.88 -2.84
CA GLY A 69 -4.67 -11.17 -3.44
C GLY A 69 -5.89 -11.12 -4.36
N LEU A 70 -6.93 -10.38 -3.97
CA LEU A 70 -8.11 -10.17 -4.82
C LEU A 70 -7.76 -9.41 -6.09
N LEU A 71 -6.94 -8.35 -5.99
CA LEU A 71 -6.47 -7.60 -7.16
C LEU A 71 -5.71 -8.50 -8.14
N GLU A 72 -4.84 -9.36 -7.61
CA GLU A 72 -4.08 -10.31 -8.43
C GLU A 72 -5.01 -11.30 -9.15
N ILE A 73 -6.02 -11.82 -8.46
CA ILE A 73 -7.04 -12.68 -9.07
C ILE A 73 -7.82 -11.91 -10.16
N MET A 74 -8.18 -10.66 -9.91
CA MET A 74 -8.89 -9.83 -10.89
C MET A 74 -8.05 -9.54 -12.15
N GLN A 75 -6.73 -9.56 -12.07
CA GLN A 75 -5.85 -9.42 -13.24
C GLN A 75 -6.03 -10.55 -14.25
N LEU A 76 -6.50 -11.73 -13.83
CA LEU A 76 -6.80 -12.85 -14.74
C LEU A 76 -7.87 -12.48 -15.79
N TRP A 77 -8.75 -11.55 -15.46
CA TRP A 77 -9.82 -11.09 -16.37
C TRP A 77 -9.51 -9.73 -17.02
N ALA A 78 -8.40 -9.08 -16.64
CA ALA A 78 -8.02 -7.80 -17.22
C ALA A 78 -7.26 -7.99 -18.53
N PRO A 79 -7.71 -7.40 -19.66
CA PRO A 79 -7.03 -7.55 -20.95
C PRO A 79 -5.57 -7.07 -20.91
N GLY A 80 -4.65 -7.88 -21.44
CA GLY A 80 -3.21 -7.55 -21.47
C GLY A 80 -2.50 -7.65 -20.13
N ARG A 81 -3.10 -8.31 -19.13
CA ARG A 81 -2.52 -8.57 -17.81
C ARG A 81 -2.32 -10.07 -17.58
N HIS A 82 -1.34 -10.39 -16.75
CA HIS A 82 -1.05 -11.75 -16.32
C HIS A 82 -0.92 -11.73 -14.81
N ALA A 83 -1.72 -12.55 -14.13
CA ALA A 83 -1.58 -12.75 -12.70
C ALA A 83 -0.40 -13.68 -12.43
N ARG A 84 0.50 -13.28 -11.53
CA ARG A 84 1.67 -14.05 -11.11
C ARG A 84 1.73 -14.11 -9.59
N LEU A 85 1.93 -15.32 -9.05
CA LEU A 85 2.09 -15.49 -7.61
C LEU A 85 3.26 -14.66 -7.04
N GLU A 86 4.32 -14.50 -7.83
CA GLU A 86 5.47 -13.67 -7.48
C GLU A 86 5.06 -12.21 -7.25
N ASP A 87 4.22 -11.66 -8.13
CA ASP A 87 3.73 -10.29 -8.02
C ASP A 87 2.89 -10.12 -6.74
N PHE A 88 2.00 -11.08 -6.44
CA PHE A 88 1.26 -11.08 -5.18
C PHE A 88 2.19 -11.07 -3.95
N VAL A 89 3.22 -11.91 -3.94
CA VAL A 89 4.17 -11.98 -2.81
C VAL A 89 4.92 -10.66 -2.66
N VAL A 90 5.41 -10.08 -3.75
CA VAL A 90 6.12 -8.78 -3.73
C VAL A 90 5.20 -7.67 -3.22
N ASP A 91 3.99 -7.57 -3.74
CA ASP A 91 3.02 -6.55 -3.37
C ASP A 91 2.59 -6.68 -1.90
N ALA A 92 2.33 -7.90 -1.45
CA ALA A 92 1.97 -8.17 -0.05
C ALA A 92 3.11 -7.84 0.92
N VAL A 93 4.34 -8.27 0.62
CA VAL A 93 5.53 -8.00 1.45
C VAL A 93 5.82 -6.50 1.50
N THR A 94 5.79 -5.81 0.38
CA THR A 94 6.06 -4.35 0.32
C THR A 94 4.98 -3.54 1.01
N ALA A 95 3.70 -3.93 0.91
CA ALA A 95 2.63 -3.33 1.70
C ALA A 95 2.84 -3.52 3.22
N CYS A 96 3.25 -4.70 3.64
CA CYS A 96 3.60 -4.98 5.04
C CYS A 96 4.79 -4.13 5.52
N VAL A 97 5.81 -3.93 4.68
CA VAL A 97 6.93 -3.02 4.98
C VAL A 97 6.42 -1.59 5.22
N GLY A 98 5.51 -1.11 4.37
CA GLY A 98 4.86 0.19 4.56
C GLY A 98 4.08 0.29 5.88
N LEU A 99 3.32 -0.74 6.24
CA LEU A 99 2.59 -0.83 7.52
C LEU A 99 3.52 -0.81 8.72
N VAL A 100 4.64 -1.53 8.68
CA VAL A 100 5.69 -1.50 9.72
C VAL A 100 6.28 -0.11 9.82
N GLY A 101 6.60 0.53 8.70
CA GLY A 101 7.07 1.92 8.64
C GLY A 101 6.11 2.89 9.34
N ALA A 102 4.82 2.76 9.08
CA ALA A 102 3.79 3.57 9.76
C ALA A 102 3.76 3.32 11.28
N ALA A 103 3.93 2.07 11.70
CA ALA A 103 3.97 1.71 13.13
C ALA A 103 5.20 2.31 13.83
N VAL A 104 6.37 2.27 13.18
CA VAL A 104 7.62 2.85 13.69
C VAL A 104 7.50 4.38 13.78
N LEU A 105 6.98 5.04 12.75
CA LEU A 105 6.75 6.49 12.77
C LEU A 105 5.80 6.90 13.89
N GLY A 106 4.71 6.15 14.09
CA GLY A 106 3.76 6.39 15.17
C GLY A 106 4.41 6.24 16.55
N TRP A 107 5.25 5.23 16.73
CA TRP A 107 5.99 5.00 17.97
C TRP A 107 7.00 6.13 18.25
N LEU A 108 7.79 6.52 17.25
CA LEU A 108 8.74 7.63 17.36
C LEU A 108 8.02 8.93 17.74
N ALA A 109 6.94 9.26 17.04
CA ALA A 109 6.15 10.46 17.32
C ALA A 109 5.57 10.46 18.75
N ALA A 110 5.18 9.30 19.28
CA ALA A 110 4.71 9.17 20.64
C ALA A 110 5.84 9.42 21.66
N ARG A 111 7.04 8.89 21.42
CA ARG A 111 8.21 9.11 22.29
C ARG A 111 8.63 10.59 22.34
N TRP A 112 8.67 11.26 21.18
CA TRP A 112 9.03 12.69 21.13
C TRP A 112 8.04 13.57 21.89
N ARG A 113 6.75 13.27 21.81
CA ARG A 113 5.73 14.00 22.58
C ARG A 113 5.85 13.76 24.09
N GLY A 114 6.20 12.54 24.51
CA GLY A 114 6.42 12.20 25.92
C GLY A 114 7.65 12.89 26.51
N SER A 115 8.74 13.08 25.75
CA SER A 115 9.93 13.78 26.21
C SER A 115 9.79 15.30 26.25
N ALA A 116 8.90 15.88 25.42
CA ALA A 116 8.65 17.32 25.41
C ALA A 116 7.74 17.80 26.54
N SER A 117 7.11 16.87 27.30
CA SER A 117 6.20 17.17 28.42
C SER A 117 6.86 17.05 29.81
N GLN A 118 8.17 16.79 29.87
CA GLN A 118 8.99 16.77 31.09
C GLN A 118 9.86 18.02 31.18
#